data_fb74a33709b2074773b7790924ff4119
#
_entry.id   fb74a33709b2074773b7790924ff4119
#
_cell.length_a   1.000
_cell.length_b   1.000
_cell.length_c   1.000
_cell.angle_alpha   90.00
_cell.angle_beta   90.00
_cell.angle_gamma   90.00
#
_symmetry.space_group_name_H-M   'P 1'
#
loop_
_entity.id
_entity.type
_entity.pdbx_description
1 polymer ?
#
loop_
_entity_poly.entity_id
_entity_poly.type
_entity_poly.pdbx_seq_one_letter_code
_entity_poly.pdbx_strand_id
1 'polypeptide(L)'
;FFKQKTAYEIMPSLVGSEMCIRDRQTTELRQMLASEGPLLVPGAYDGASARAVYGQGHEAVYLTGFGMEASILGMPDIGLASQAEIIGHARRIAAAVPMPVLSDADTGYGGLINVHRTVIEFERAGIAGIHIEDQALPKRCGGMTGRKVVPTEEMEARLRAALAARHDADFLIIARSDAKATEGVDAVIERLNAYLKAGADLAMIAEPFELADLRRLCVGLQGPLAMVGGVPEWPESMLSRDEFAALGVKLVLHALTGLGAALKAQMAVYGELLAEGRLGPVSYTHLR
;
A
#
# COMPACT_ATOMS: atom_id res chain seq x y z
N PHE A 1 10.44 -34.17 -34.27
CA PHE A 1 9.21 -33.46 -34.66
C PHE A 1 8.60 -32.84 -33.42
N PHE A 2 8.95 -31.59 -33.10
CA PHE A 2 8.22 -30.82 -32.11
C PHE A 2 6.94 -30.28 -32.76
N LYS A 3 5.79 -30.75 -32.31
CA LYS A 3 4.51 -30.13 -32.69
C LYS A 3 4.48 -28.72 -32.07
N GLN A 4 4.58 -27.70 -32.90
CA GLN A 4 4.31 -26.30 -32.51
C GLN A 4 2.82 -26.19 -32.13
N LYS A 5 2.55 -25.91 -30.86
CA LYS A 5 1.18 -25.59 -30.41
C LYS A 5 0.71 -24.32 -31.08
N THR A 6 -0.50 -24.29 -31.56
CA THR A 6 -1.10 -23.09 -32.16
C THR A 6 -1.32 -22.03 -31.08
N ALA A 7 -1.35 -20.74 -31.48
CA ALA A 7 -1.62 -19.63 -30.56
C ALA A 7 -2.92 -19.83 -29.76
N TYR A 8 -3.91 -20.52 -30.34
CA TYR A 8 -5.19 -20.87 -29.70
C TYR A 8 -5.06 -21.93 -28.59
N GLU A 9 -4.08 -22.81 -28.66
CA GLU A 9 -3.79 -23.83 -27.62
C GLU A 9 -2.92 -23.28 -26.49
N ILE A 10 -2.22 -22.16 -26.72
CA ILE A 10 -1.36 -21.49 -25.74
C ILE A 10 -2.16 -20.49 -24.87
N MET A 11 -3.13 -19.79 -25.46
CA MET A 11 -3.92 -18.76 -24.74
C MET A 11 -4.69 -19.27 -23.51
N PRO A 12 -5.42 -20.42 -23.55
CA PRO A 12 -6.10 -20.93 -22.35
C PRO A 12 -5.15 -21.36 -21.24
N SER A 13 -3.94 -21.84 -21.57
CA SER A 13 -2.95 -22.25 -20.57
C SER A 13 -2.26 -21.06 -19.90
N LEU A 14 -2.10 -19.94 -20.59
CA LEU A 14 -1.55 -18.70 -20.04
C LEU A 14 -2.55 -18.00 -19.13
N VAL A 15 -3.81 -17.87 -19.55
CA VAL A 15 -4.88 -17.29 -18.75
C VAL A 15 -5.13 -18.09 -17.45
N GLY A 16 -5.12 -19.41 -17.53
CA GLY A 16 -5.24 -20.27 -16.35
C GLY A 16 -4.06 -20.16 -15.40
N SER A 17 -2.83 -20.04 -15.91
CA SER A 17 -1.63 -19.91 -15.07
C SER A 17 -1.54 -18.56 -14.37
N GLU A 18 -1.92 -17.47 -15.03
CA GLU A 18 -1.95 -16.12 -14.42
C GLU A 18 -3.02 -16.02 -13.33
N MET A 19 -4.18 -16.66 -13.49
CA MET A 19 -5.23 -16.70 -12.47
C MET A 19 -4.79 -17.53 -11.25
N CYS A 20 -4.18 -18.69 -11.46
CA CYS A 20 -3.63 -19.52 -10.38
C CYS A 20 -2.49 -18.82 -9.60
N ILE A 21 -1.66 -18.01 -10.27
CA ILE A 21 -0.58 -17.26 -9.60
C ILE A 21 -1.16 -16.14 -8.74
N ARG A 22 -2.18 -15.43 -9.19
CA ARG A 22 -2.85 -14.36 -8.45
C ARG A 22 -3.55 -14.88 -7.19
N ASP A 23 -4.38 -15.91 -7.34
CA ASP A 23 -5.09 -16.53 -6.21
C ASP A 23 -4.09 -17.04 -5.15
N ARG A 24 -2.90 -17.47 -5.58
CA ARG A 24 -1.84 -17.86 -4.68
C ARG A 24 -1.26 -16.67 -3.90
N GLN A 25 -1.04 -15.51 -4.51
CA GLN A 25 -0.45 -14.35 -3.84
C GLN A 25 -1.40 -13.73 -2.79
N THR A 26 -2.69 -13.68 -3.06
CA THR A 26 -3.71 -13.21 -2.10
C THR A 26 -3.80 -14.13 -0.89
N THR A 27 -3.84 -15.44 -1.12
CA THR A 27 -3.83 -16.47 -0.06
C THR A 27 -2.52 -16.43 0.75
N GLU A 28 -1.36 -16.30 0.11
CA GLU A 28 -0.06 -16.16 0.79
C GLU A 28 -0.04 -14.93 1.72
N LEU A 29 -0.55 -13.78 1.25
CA LEU A 29 -0.63 -12.58 2.06
C LEU A 29 -1.50 -12.77 3.31
N ARG A 30 -2.65 -13.43 3.18
CA ARG A 30 -3.51 -13.75 4.34
C ARG A 30 -2.81 -14.70 5.32
N GLN A 31 -2.08 -15.68 4.84
CA GLN A 31 -1.30 -16.59 5.68
C GLN A 31 -0.20 -15.85 6.45
N MET A 32 0.52 -14.93 5.80
CA MET A 32 1.50 -14.07 6.46
C MET A 32 0.86 -13.22 7.57
N LEU A 33 -0.30 -12.62 7.31
CA LEU A 33 -1.03 -11.83 8.31
C LEU A 33 -1.62 -12.68 9.44
N ALA A 34 -1.89 -13.95 9.22
CA ALA A 34 -2.35 -14.88 10.25
C ALA A 34 -1.21 -15.38 11.15
N SER A 35 0.05 -15.26 10.71
CA SER A 35 1.23 -15.69 11.49
C SER A 35 1.45 -14.81 12.72
N GLU A 36 2.34 -15.26 13.63
CA GLU A 36 2.70 -14.51 14.83
C GLU A 36 3.48 -13.23 14.49
N GLY A 37 3.18 -12.16 15.20
CA GLY A 37 3.84 -10.86 15.10
C GLY A 37 3.37 -10.04 13.87
N PRO A 38 3.97 -8.85 13.68
CA PRO A 38 3.66 -7.98 12.57
C PRO A 38 4.38 -8.39 11.28
N LEU A 39 3.69 -8.28 10.15
CA LEU A 39 4.29 -8.30 8.82
C LEU A 39 4.86 -6.91 8.52
N LEU A 40 6.18 -6.82 8.31
CA LEU A 40 6.86 -5.58 7.91
C LEU A 40 6.99 -5.56 6.39
N VAL A 41 6.34 -4.61 5.73
CA VAL A 41 6.27 -4.55 4.26
C VAL A 41 6.94 -3.27 3.75
N PRO A 42 8.09 -3.39 3.04
CA PRO A 42 8.75 -2.25 2.44
C PRO A 42 7.93 -1.63 1.31
N GLY A 43 8.03 -0.30 1.20
CA GLY A 43 7.41 0.47 0.13
C GLY A 43 8.23 0.43 -1.16
N ALA A 44 7.53 0.30 -2.28
CA ALA A 44 8.07 0.50 -3.61
C ALA A 44 7.22 1.51 -4.39
N TYR A 45 7.81 2.13 -5.39
CA TYR A 45 7.18 3.17 -6.19
C TYR A 45 7.38 2.95 -7.70
N ASP A 46 8.22 1.97 -8.07
CA ASP A 46 8.45 1.50 -9.44
C ASP A 46 8.93 0.04 -9.46
N GLY A 47 9.11 -0.53 -10.66
CA GLY A 47 9.56 -1.91 -10.80
C GLY A 47 10.98 -2.17 -10.29
N ALA A 48 11.87 -1.17 -10.33
CA ALA A 48 13.25 -1.33 -9.84
C ALA A 48 13.27 -1.39 -8.31
N SER A 49 12.54 -0.51 -7.63
CA SER A 49 12.41 -0.52 -6.18
C SER A 49 11.72 -1.79 -5.67
N ALA A 50 10.69 -2.30 -6.37
CA ALA A 50 10.04 -3.56 -6.02
C ALA A 50 11.00 -4.75 -6.16
N ARG A 51 11.81 -4.81 -7.22
CA ARG A 51 12.84 -5.84 -7.36
C ARG A 51 13.95 -5.72 -6.32
N ALA A 52 14.30 -4.51 -5.88
CA ALA A 52 15.23 -4.32 -4.76
C ALA A 52 14.67 -4.91 -3.45
N VAL A 53 13.39 -4.70 -3.17
CA VAL A 53 12.69 -5.30 -2.02
C VAL A 53 12.73 -6.83 -2.11
N TYR A 54 12.35 -7.40 -3.25
CA TYR A 54 12.37 -8.84 -3.47
C TYR A 54 13.79 -9.43 -3.34
N GLY A 55 14.79 -8.76 -3.91
CA GLY A 55 16.19 -9.19 -3.88
C GLY A 55 16.81 -9.22 -2.47
N GLN A 56 16.22 -8.52 -1.50
CA GLN A 56 16.60 -8.58 -0.08
C GLN A 56 15.86 -9.68 0.71
N GLY A 57 14.97 -10.46 0.06
CA GLY A 57 14.27 -11.57 0.67
C GLY A 57 13.00 -11.18 1.43
N HIS A 58 12.44 -10.00 1.18
CA HIS A 58 11.11 -9.67 1.71
C HIS A 58 10.02 -10.47 1.00
N GLU A 59 8.98 -10.82 1.76
CA GLU A 59 7.92 -11.73 1.31
C GLU A 59 6.71 -10.99 0.72
N ALA A 60 6.61 -9.67 0.93
CA ALA A 60 5.56 -8.80 0.36
C ALA A 60 6.12 -7.40 0.08
N VAL A 61 5.46 -6.64 -0.79
CA VAL A 61 5.79 -5.25 -1.10
C VAL A 61 4.55 -4.36 -1.10
N TYR A 62 4.71 -3.11 -0.70
CA TYR A 62 3.65 -2.11 -0.67
C TYR A 62 3.88 -1.01 -1.72
N LEU A 63 2.88 -0.72 -2.53
CA LEU A 63 2.89 0.40 -3.48
C LEU A 63 2.33 1.64 -2.79
N THR A 64 3.25 2.55 -2.49
CA THR A 64 2.92 3.80 -1.79
C THR A 64 2.31 4.82 -2.75
N GLY A 65 1.15 5.38 -2.42
CA GLY A 65 0.48 6.42 -3.22
C GLY A 65 1.38 7.63 -3.42
N PHE A 66 1.99 8.15 -2.35
CA PHE A 66 3.00 9.21 -2.43
C PHE A 66 4.14 8.85 -3.42
N GLY A 67 4.70 7.64 -3.29
CA GLY A 67 5.81 7.22 -4.14
C GLY A 67 5.40 7.08 -5.60
N MET A 68 4.20 6.59 -5.88
CA MET A 68 3.67 6.49 -7.24
C MET A 68 3.42 7.87 -7.85
N GLU A 69 2.75 8.81 -7.15
CA GLU A 69 2.56 10.19 -7.65
C GLU A 69 3.91 10.89 -7.89
N ALA A 70 4.85 10.78 -6.96
CA ALA A 70 6.19 11.34 -7.13
C ALA A 70 6.93 10.72 -8.33
N SER A 71 6.83 9.41 -8.54
CA SER A 71 7.51 8.70 -9.63
C SER A 71 6.88 8.96 -11.00
N ILE A 72 5.54 9.02 -11.08
CA ILE A 72 4.81 9.20 -12.35
C ILE A 72 4.80 10.67 -12.78
N LEU A 73 4.54 11.58 -11.83
CA LEU A 73 4.25 12.99 -12.12
C LEU A 73 5.34 13.96 -11.64
N GLY A 74 6.24 13.53 -10.72
CA GLY A 74 7.16 14.46 -10.04
C GLY A 74 6.42 15.48 -9.16
N MET A 75 5.22 15.15 -8.70
CA MET A 75 4.32 16.02 -7.95
C MET A 75 4.08 15.50 -6.53
N PRO A 76 3.63 16.37 -5.60
CA PRO A 76 3.25 15.94 -4.25
C PRO A 76 1.98 15.09 -4.28
N ASP A 77 1.83 14.23 -3.27
CA ASP A 77 0.69 13.35 -3.05
C ASP A 77 -0.57 14.13 -2.62
N ILE A 78 -1.33 14.58 -3.59
CA ILE A 78 -2.59 15.32 -3.41
C ILE A 78 -3.72 14.81 -4.33
N GLY A 79 -3.60 13.58 -4.82
CA GLY A 79 -4.61 12.93 -5.66
C GLY A 79 -4.65 13.46 -7.10
N LEU A 80 -3.49 13.78 -7.68
CA LEU A 80 -3.40 14.25 -9.06
C LEU A 80 -3.40 13.12 -10.09
N ALA A 81 -2.80 11.97 -9.73
CA ALA A 81 -2.77 10.82 -10.62
C ALA A 81 -4.17 10.19 -10.74
N SER A 82 -4.58 9.92 -11.96
CA SER A 82 -5.87 9.26 -12.22
C SER A 82 -5.83 7.78 -11.86
N GLN A 83 -7.00 7.19 -11.59
CA GLN A 83 -7.16 5.74 -11.39
C GLN A 83 -6.42 4.92 -12.46
N ALA A 84 -6.53 5.30 -13.73
CA ALA A 84 -5.93 4.56 -14.84
C ALA A 84 -4.40 4.61 -14.83
N GLU A 85 -3.81 5.75 -14.46
CA GLU A 85 -2.36 5.91 -14.32
C GLU A 85 -1.83 5.06 -13.17
N ILE A 86 -2.45 5.15 -12.00
CA ILE A 86 -2.05 4.38 -10.82
C ILE A 86 -2.18 2.87 -11.05
N ILE A 87 -3.33 2.39 -11.54
CA ILE A 87 -3.54 0.95 -11.79
C ILE A 87 -2.63 0.44 -12.91
N GLY A 88 -2.43 1.22 -13.98
CA GLY A 88 -1.49 0.89 -15.03
C GLY A 88 -0.05 0.79 -14.53
N HIS A 89 0.34 1.64 -13.59
CA HIS A 89 1.65 1.60 -12.93
C HIS A 89 1.76 0.40 -11.97
N ALA A 90 0.77 0.19 -11.13
CA ALA A 90 0.69 -0.93 -10.19
C ALA A 90 0.79 -2.29 -10.90
N ARG A 91 0.11 -2.45 -12.04
CA ARG A 91 0.18 -3.68 -12.87
C ARG A 91 1.61 -3.97 -13.33
N ARG A 92 2.36 -2.95 -13.78
CA ARG A 92 3.76 -3.14 -14.20
C ARG A 92 4.66 -3.54 -13.03
N ILE A 93 4.42 -2.99 -11.85
CA ILE A 93 5.19 -3.32 -10.65
C ILE A 93 4.85 -4.73 -10.16
N ALA A 94 3.57 -5.10 -10.10
CA ALA A 94 3.14 -6.44 -9.72
C ALA A 94 3.73 -7.51 -10.66
N ALA A 95 3.80 -7.24 -11.96
CA ALA A 95 4.43 -8.13 -12.93
C ALA A 95 5.96 -8.26 -12.78
N ALA A 96 6.62 -7.34 -12.06
CA ALA A 96 8.07 -7.35 -11.87
C ALA A 96 8.54 -8.27 -10.74
N VAL A 97 7.65 -8.71 -9.84
CA VAL A 97 7.99 -9.50 -8.64
C VAL A 97 7.03 -10.67 -8.44
N PRO A 98 7.53 -11.84 -7.97
CA PRO A 98 6.68 -13.04 -7.76
C PRO A 98 6.15 -13.12 -6.31
N MET A 99 5.84 -11.99 -5.67
CA MET A 99 5.39 -11.92 -4.28
C MET A 99 4.13 -11.05 -4.16
N PRO A 100 3.34 -11.19 -3.08
CA PRO A 100 2.17 -10.36 -2.82
C PRO A 100 2.47 -8.86 -2.86
N VAL A 101 1.61 -8.10 -3.53
CA VAL A 101 1.70 -6.65 -3.67
C VAL A 101 0.46 -6.03 -3.05
N LEU A 102 0.66 -5.19 -2.04
CA LEU A 102 -0.37 -4.30 -1.47
C LEU A 102 -0.30 -2.93 -2.16
N SER A 103 -1.41 -2.22 -2.30
CA SER A 103 -1.41 -0.89 -2.91
C SER A 103 -2.26 0.12 -2.15
N ASP A 104 -1.81 1.36 -2.18
CA ASP A 104 -2.66 2.53 -1.92
C ASP A 104 -3.71 2.63 -3.04
N ALA A 105 -4.95 2.92 -2.67
CA ALA A 105 -6.05 3.20 -3.59
C ALA A 105 -6.74 4.53 -3.25
N ASP A 106 -6.07 5.42 -2.53
CA ASP A 106 -6.58 6.73 -2.13
C ASP A 106 -8.01 6.63 -1.52
N THR A 107 -8.92 7.45 -2.00
CA THR A 107 -10.35 7.43 -1.61
C THR A 107 -11.21 6.48 -2.48
N GLY A 108 -10.57 5.69 -3.37
CA GLY A 108 -11.25 4.86 -4.38
C GLY A 108 -11.55 5.59 -5.69
N TYR A 109 -10.93 6.76 -5.92
CA TYR A 109 -10.96 7.55 -7.17
C TYR A 109 -12.35 8.04 -7.58
N GLY A 110 -13.23 8.33 -6.61
CA GLY A 110 -14.53 8.94 -6.88
C GLY A 110 -15.67 8.38 -6.04
N GLY A 111 -16.90 8.35 -6.60
CA GLY A 111 -18.08 7.83 -5.90
C GLY A 111 -18.12 6.30 -5.83
N LEU A 112 -19.22 5.75 -5.28
CA LEU A 112 -19.34 4.31 -5.00
C LEU A 112 -19.11 3.41 -6.23
N ILE A 113 -19.54 3.84 -7.41
CA ILE A 113 -19.32 3.10 -8.67
C ILE A 113 -17.84 3.10 -9.05
N ASN A 114 -17.11 4.19 -8.76
CA ASN A 114 -15.67 4.26 -8.98
C ASN A 114 -14.92 3.33 -8.01
N VAL A 115 -15.29 3.32 -6.72
CA VAL A 115 -14.74 2.38 -5.72
C VAL A 115 -14.93 0.93 -6.16
N HIS A 116 -16.14 0.58 -6.60
CA HIS A 116 -16.44 -0.76 -7.13
C HIS A 116 -15.51 -1.11 -8.31
N ARG A 117 -15.37 -0.22 -9.29
CA ARG A 117 -14.45 -0.40 -10.42
C ARG A 117 -12.99 -0.51 -9.97
N THR A 118 -12.58 0.30 -9.00
CA THR A 118 -11.21 0.33 -8.45
C THR A 118 -10.79 -1.06 -7.97
N VAL A 119 -11.61 -1.73 -7.17
CA VAL A 119 -11.32 -3.07 -6.67
C VAL A 119 -11.12 -4.06 -7.82
N ILE A 120 -12.05 -4.10 -8.77
CA ILE A 120 -11.96 -5.00 -9.93
C ILE A 120 -10.67 -4.77 -10.73
N GLU A 121 -10.31 -3.51 -10.96
CA GLU A 121 -9.12 -3.20 -11.75
C GLU A 121 -7.80 -3.48 -10.99
N PHE A 122 -7.76 -3.31 -9.66
CA PHE A 122 -6.60 -3.72 -8.86
C PHE A 122 -6.46 -5.24 -8.79
N GLU A 123 -7.55 -5.99 -8.63
CA GLU A 123 -7.51 -7.46 -8.74
C GLU A 123 -6.96 -7.89 -10.11
N ARG A 124 -7.45 -7.29 -11.20
CA ARG A 124 -6.98 -7.55 -12.57
C ARG A 124 -5.52 -7.14 -12.80
N ALA A 125 -5.03 -6.18 -12.04
CA ALA A 125 -3.63 -5.75 -12.08
C ALA A 125 -2.67 -6.72 -11.37
N GLY A 126 -3.17 -7.73 -10.65
CA GLY A 126 -2.37 -8.68 -9.89
C GLY A 126 -1.97 -8.16 -8.49
N ILE A 127 -2.72 -7.21 -7.95
CA ILE A 127 -2.56 -6.71 -6.59
C ILE A 127 -3.25 -7.67 -5.62
N ALA A 128 -2.66 -7.91 -4.46
CA ALA A 128 -3.18 -8.83 -3.45
C ALA A 128 -4.09 -8.16 -2.40
N GLY A 129 -4.09 -6.83 -2.34
CA GLY A 129 -4.96 -6.06 -1.47
C GLY A 129 -4.72 -4.57 -1.60
N ILE A 130 -5.72 -3.79 -1.20
CA ILE A 130 -5.66 -2.33 -1.24
C ILE A 130 -6.12 -1.74 0.09
N HIS A 131 -5.68 -0.52 0.39
CA HIS A 131 -6.37 0.29 1.38
C HIS A 131 -7.11 1.45 0.72
N ILE A 132 -8.25 1.80 1.33
CA ILE A 132 -9.09 2.93 0.94
C ILE A 132 -9.25 3.83 2.17
N GLU A 133 -9.10 5.14 1.99
CA GLU A 133 -9.16 6.12 3.07
C GLU A 133 -10.48 6.89 3.12
N ASP A 134 -10.81 7.40 4.32
CA ASP A 134 -12.03 8.17 4.59
C ASP A 134 -11.90 9.67 4.29
N GLN A 135 -10.87 10.10 3.57
CA GLN A 135 -10.74 11.50 3.21
C GLN A 135 -11.85 11.99 2.25
N ALA A 136 -12.22 13.27 2.42
CA ALA A 136 -12.99 14.01 1.44
C ALA A 136 -12.06 14.55 0.35
N LEU A 137 -12.55 14.61 -0.88
CA LEU A 137 -11.80 15.21 -2.00
C LEU A 137 -11.75 16.76 -1.89
N PRO A 138 -10.65 17.40 -2.30
CA PRO A 138 -9.37 16.79 -2.70
C PRO A 138 -8.61 16.19 -1.51
N LYS A 139 -8.12 14.96 -1.67
CA LYS A 139 -7.33 14.28 -0.63
C LYS A 139 -5.95 14.91 -0.46
N ARG A 140 -5.26 14.59 0.64
CA ARG A 140 -3.89 15.00 0.92
C ARG A 140 -3.11 13.87 1.57
N CYS A 141 -1.79 13.86 1.40
CA CYS A 141 -0.93 12.93 2.11
C CYS A 141 -1.16 12.96 3.63
N GLY A 142 -1.07 11.82 4.30
CA GLY A 142 -1.26 11.68 5.75
C GLY A 142 -0.37 12.58 6.61
N GLY A 143 0.80 12.99 6.12
CA GLY A 143 1.68 13.97 6.77
C GLY A 143 1.30 15.45 6.55
N MET A 144 0.35 15.74 5.67
CA MET A 144 -0.04 17.12 5.35
C MET A 144 -1.19 17.62 6.25
N THR A 145 -1.23 18.92 6.52
CA THR A 145 -2.33 19.57 7.23
C THR A 145 -3.52 19.87 6.31
N GLY A 146 -4.70 20.14 6.90
CA GLY A 146 -5.90 20.55 6.18
C GLY A 146 -6.66 19.43 5.51
N ARG A 147 -6.39 18.16 5.89
CA ARG A 147 -7.24 17.02 5.53
C ARG A 147 -8.66 17.22 6.06
N LYS A 148 -9.61 16.65 5.38
CA LYS A 148 -11.01 16.53 5.81
C LYS A 148 -11.45 15.10 5.60
N VAL A 149 -12.29 14.60 6.49
CA VAL A 149 -12.86 13.24 6.36
C VAL A 149 -14.33 13.32 6.00
N VAL A 150 -14.83 12.30 5.34
CA VAL A 150 -16.27 12.14 5.06
C VAL A 150 -16.97 11.60 6.30
N PRO A 151 -18.32 11.70 6.40
CA PRO A 151 -19.10 11.00 7.43
C PRO A 151 -18.79 9.51 7.46
N THR A 152 -18.86 8.89 8.64
CA THR A 152 -18.59 7.45 8.82
C THR A 152 -19.46 6.60 7.90
N GLU A 153 -20.73 6.94 7.76
CA GLU A 153 -21.70 6.22 6.92
C GLU A 153 -21.36 6.26 5.43
N GLU A 154 -20.71 7.36 4.97
CA GLU A 154 -20.22 7.45 3.59
C GLU A 154 -19.04 6.52 3.37
N MET A 155 -18.08 6.46 4.31
CA MET A 155 -16.98 5.53 4.22
C MET A 155 -17.45 4.08 4.32
N GLU A 156 -18.40 3.75 5.18
CA GLU A 156 -19.05 2.43 5.22
C GLU A 156 -19.69 2.07 3.87
N ALA A 157 -20.31 3.04 3.19
CA ALA A 157 -20.88 2.80 1.86
C ALA A 157 -19.78 2.53 0.82
N ARG A 158 -18.63 3.25 0.90
CA ARG A 158 -17.44 2.95 0.05
C ARG A 158 -16.94 1.53 0.30
N LEU A 159 -16.83 1.10 1.56
CA LEU A 159 -16.39 -0.25 1.92
C LEU A 159 -17.36 -1.32 1.44
N ARG A 160 -18.67 -1.11 1.59
CA ARG A 160 -19.67 -2.03 1.03
C ARG A 160 -19.57 -2.16 -0.49
N ALA A 161 -19.32 -1.06 -1.20
CA ALA A 161 -19.10 -1.07 -2.64
C ALA A 161 -17.82 -1.83 -3.03
N ALA A 162 -16.74 -1.66 -2.25
CA ALA A 162 -15.48 -2.37 -2.43
C ALA A 162 -15.65 -3.88 -2.20
N LEU A 163 -16.30 -4.27 -1.11
CA LEU A 163 -16.56 -5.67 -0.77
C LEU A 163 -17.47 -6.36 -1.78
N ALA A 164 -18.47 -5.65 -2.29
CA ALA A 164 -19.36 -6.18 -3.34
C ALA A 164 -18.65 -6.36 -4.69
N ALA A 165 -17.56 -5.64 -4.91
CA ALA A 165 -16.76 -5.74 -6.14
C ALA A 165 -15.71 -6.85 -6.08
N ARG A 166 -15.33 -7.29 -4.88
CA ARG A 166 -14.30 -8.29 -4.65
C ARG A 166 -14.71 -9.65 -5.22
N HIS A 167 -13.93 -10.18 -6.17
CA HIS A 167 -14.15 -11.51 -6.76
C HIS A 167 -13.33 -12.59 -6.04
N ASP A 168 -12.08 -12.29 -5.70
CA ASP A 168 -11.24 -13.16 -4.91
C ASP A 168 -11.48 -12.90 -3.42
N ALA A 169 -11.98 -13.91 -2.71
CA ALA A 169 -12.27 -13.81 -1.27
C ALA A 169 -11.03 -13.49 -0.42
N ASP A 170 -9.83 -13.82 -0.92
CA ASP A 170 -8.57 -13.57 -0.25
C ASP A 170 -7.99 -12.17 -0.55
N PHE A 171 -8.51 -11.44 -1.54
CA PHE A 171 -8.11 -10.05 -1.79
C PHE A 171 -8.41 -9.17 -0.58
N LEU A 172 -7.40 -8.44 -0.06
CA LEU A 172 -7.57 -7.64 1.15
C LEU A 172 -8.19 -6.27 0.86
N ILE A 173 -9.20 -5.92 1.64
CA ILE A 173 -9.77 -4.57 1.71
C ILE A 173 -9.44 -3.98 3.08
N ILE A 174 -8.53 -3.02 3.11
CA ILE A 174 -8.07 -2.35 4.32
C ILE A 174 -8.74 -0.99 4.41
N ALA A 175 -9.36 -0.68 5.54
CA ALA A 175 -10.02 0.61 5.76
C ALA A 175 -9.10 1.55 6.54
N ARG A 176 -8.72 2.68 5.93
CA ARG A 176 -7.88 3.71 6.53
C ARG A 176 -8.71 4.89 7.02
N SER A 177 -8.38 5.36 8.24
CA SER A 177 -8.93 6.62 8.74
C SER A 177 -7.83 7.66 8.93
N ASP A 178 -8.08 8.86 8.44
CA ASP A 178 -7.24 10.07 8.58
C ASP A 178 -7.94 11.13 9.46
N ALA A 179 -8.77 10.69 10.41
CA ALA A 179 -9.63 11.57 11.22
C ALA A 179 -8.95 12.16 12.46
N LYS A 180 -7.76 11.67 12.89
CA LYS A 180 -7.14 12.08 14.15
C LYS A 180 -6.93 13.59 14.24
N ALA A 181 -6.38 14.19 13.18
CA ALA A 181 -6.07 15.61 13.18
C ALA A 181 -7.33 16.52 13.22
N THR A 182 -8.49 15.99 12.81
CA THR A 182 -9.76 16.75 12.74
C THR A 182 -10.74 16.41 13.85
N GLU A 183 -10.76 15.16 14.32
CA GLU A 183 -11.79 14.65 15.23
C GLU A 183 -11.19 14.00 16.50
N GLY A 184 -9.88 13.75 16.53
CA GLY A 184 -9.18 13.16 17.67
C GLY A 184 -9.18 11.63 17.67
N VAL A 185 -8.47 11.05 18.65
CA VAL A 185 -8.20 9.61 18.71
C VAL A 185 -9.45 8.77 18.95
N ASP A 186 -10.36 9.24 19.81
CA ASP A 186 -11.58 8.49 20.12
C ASP A 186 -12.46 8.32 18.88
N ALA A 187 -12.59 9.38 18.07
CA ALA A 187 -13.30 9.31 16.80
C ALA A 187 -12.62 8.33 15.80
N VAL A 188 -11.28 8.28 15.76
CA VAL A 188 -10.56 7.29 14.94
C VAL A 188 -10.90 5.87 15.39
N ILE A 189 -10.93 5.59 16.70
CA ILE A 189 -11.30 4.27 17.25
C ILE A 189 -12.73 3.90 16.84
N GLU A 190 -13.67 4.81 17.00
CA GLU A 190 -15.08 4.60 16.64
C GLU A 190 -15.23 4.33 15.13
N ARG A 191 -14.60 5.15 14.28
CA ARG A 191 -14.62 5.00 12.82
C ARG A 191 -14.04 3.66 12.38
N LEU A 192 -12.83 3.32 12.83
CA LEU A 192 -12.16 2.09 12.44
C LEU A 192 -12.94 0.85 12.91
N ASN A 193 -13.56 0.87 14.09
CA ASN A 193 -14.44 -0.21 14.53
C ASN A 193 -15.71 -0.33 13.66
N ALA A 194 -16.29 0.80 13.24
CA ALA A 194 -17.41 0.79 12.29
C ALA A 194 -16.99 0.21 10.93
N TYR A 195 -15.79 0.54 10.44
CA TYR A 195 -15.25 0.01 9.19
C TYR A 195 -14.95 -1.49 9.24
N LEU A 196 -14.40 -1.98 10.34
CA LEU A 196 -14.22 -3.41 10.59
C LEU A 196 -15.57 -4.14 10.64
N LYS A 197 -16.56 -3.56 11.32
CA LYS A 197 -17.92 -4.09 11.36
C LYS A 197 -18.58 -4.08 9.97
N ALA A 198 -18.27 -3.11 9.12
CA ALA A 198 -18.74 -3.07 7.73
C ALA A 198 -18.10 -4.15 6.84
N GLY A 199 -17.05 -4.85 7.32
CA GLY A 199 -16.40 -5.98 6.67
C GLY A 199 -15.00 -5.73 6.14
N ALA A 200 -14.35 -4.60 6.48
CA ALA A 200 -12.94 -4.40 6.17
C ALA A 200 -12.09 -5.49 6.87
N ASP A 201 -11.09 -5.99 6.16
CA ASP A 201 -10.20 -7.05 6.67
C ASP A 201 -9.24 -6.52 7.74
N LEU A 202 -8.74 -5.28 7.60
CA LEU A 202 -7.90 -4.58 8.57
C LEU A 202 -8.33 -3.12 8.69
N ALA A 203 -8.12 -2.55 9.89
CA ALA A 203 -8.11 -1.11 10.10
C ALA A 203 -6.72 -0.54 9.80
N MET A 204 -6.62 0.72 9.37
CA MET A 204 -5.33 1.36 9.10
C MET A 204 -5.30 2.82 9.54
N ILE A 205 -4.12 3.25 10.03
CA ILE A 205 -3.77 4.65 10.26
C ILE A 205 -2.52 5.04 9.45
N ALA A 206 -2.47 6.26 8.95
CA ALA A 206 -1.36 6.79 8.16
C ALA A 206 -1.08 8.27 8.47
N GLU A 207 -1.18 8.64 9.73
CA GLU A 207 -0.87 9.97 10.27
C GLU A 207 -0.12 9.83 11.60
N PRO A 208 0.57 10.89 12.11
CA PRO A 208 1.34 10.78 13.33
C PRO A 208 0.45 10.59 14.56
N PHE A 209 0.88 9.71 15.47
CA PHE A 209 0.25 9.42 16.75
C PHE A 209 1.25 9.59 17.88
N GLU A 210 0.85 10.21 18.99
CA GLU A 210 1.58 10.06 20.23
C GLU A 210 1.51 8.60 20.69
N LEU A 211 2.58 8.07 21.30
CA LEU A 211 2.63 6.68 21.71
C LEU A 211 1.50 6.29 22.68
N ALA A 212 1.06 7.23 23.53
CA ALA A 212 -0.08 7.03 24.43
C ALA A 212 -1.39 6.86 23.63
N ASP A 213 -1.58 7.66 22.59
CA ASP A 213 -2.76 7.61 21.72
C ASP A 213 -2.76 6.34 20.87
N LEU A 214 -1.58 5.92 20.38
CA LEU A 214 -1.44 4.65 19.66
C LEU A 214 -1.82 3.45 20.57
N ARG A 215 -1.37 3.45 21.84
CA ARG A 215 -1.77 2.42 22.80
C ARG A 215 -3.28 2.42 23.07
N ARG A 216 -3.90 3.59 23.19
CA ARG A 216 -5.36 3.70 23.35
C ARG A 216 -6.09 3.12 22.13
N LEU A 217 -5.62 3.47 20.92
CA LEU A 217 -6.16 2.92 19.68
C LEU A 217 -6.05 1.39 19.66
N CYS A 218 -4.86 0.83 19.95
CA CYS A 218 -4.65 -0.61 19.93
C CYS A 218 -5.53 -1.36 20.93
N VAL A 219 -5.80 -0.76 22.11
CA VAL A 219 -6.70 -1.33 23.12
C VAL A 219 -8.17 -1.23 22.71
N GLY A 220 -8.57 -0.10 22.08
CA GLY A 220 -9.96 0.16 21.72
C GLY A 220 -10.40 -0.48 20.40
N LEU A 221 -9.46 -0.96 19.58
CA LEU A 221 -9.76 -1.53 18.26
C LEU A 221 -10.23 -2.98 18.37
N GLN A 222 -11.30 -3.32 17.64
CA GLN A 222 -11.93 -4.65 17.66
C GLN A 222 -11.45 -5.56 16.51
N GLY A 223 -10.24 -5.35 16.00
CA GLY A 223 -9.66 -6.12 14.91
C GLY A 223 -8.22 -5.76 14.60
N PRO A 224 -7.62 -6.35 13.55
CA PRO A 224 -6.22 -6.15 13.25
C PRO A 224 -5.92 -4.74 12.74
N LEU A 225 -4.78 -4.18 13.18
CA LEU A 225 -4.30 -2.86 12.83
C LEU A 225 -3.15 -2.93 11.83
N ALA A 226 -3.26 -2.13 10.77
CA ALA A 226 -2.17 -1.73 9.88
C ALA A 226 -1.73 -0.30 10.18
N MET A 227 -0.46 0.02 10.02
CA MET A 227 0.02 1.39 10.15
C MET A 227 1.24 1.67 9.28
N VAL A 228 1.55 2.94 9.08
CA VAL A 228 2.77 3.36 8.41
C VAL A 228 3.95 3.27 9.39
N GLY A 229 5.08 2.72 8.92
CA GLY A 229 6.34 2.63 9.63
C GLY A 229 7.46 3.36 8.92
N GLY A 230 8.55 3.66 9.65
CA GLY A 230 9.79 4.18 9.08
C GLY A 230 9.73 5.65 8.65
N VAL A 231 8.90 6.48 9.28
CA VAL A 231 8.84 7.93 9.09
C VAL A 231 9.55 8.61 10.25
N PRO A 232 10.77 9.16 10.07
CA PRO A 232 11.58 9.67 11.19
C PRO A 232 10.91 10.79 12.00
N GLU A 233 10.04 11.57 11.35
CA GLU A 233 9.27 12.65 11.98
C GLU A 233 8.11 12.13 12.86
N TRP A 234 7.82 10.82 12.80
CA TRP A 234 6.76 10.16 13.58
C TRP A 234 7.39 9.10 14.48
N PRO A 235 7.77 9.42 15.73
CA PRO A 235 8.50 8.51 16.61
C PRO A 235 7.84 7.13 16.79
N GLU A 236 6.51 7.07 16.82
CA GLU A 236 5.75 5.84 16.94
C GLU A 236 5.87 4.93 15.70
N SER A 237 6.25 5.50 14.55
CA SER A 237 6.49 4.74 13.32
C SER A 237 7.89 4.10 13.27
N MET A 238 8.77 4.47 14.21
CA MET A 238 10.16 4.02 14.30
C MET A 238 10.34 2.87 15.31
N LEU A 239 9.25 2.33 15.82
CA LEU A 239 9.28 1.18 16.73
C LEU A 239 9.89 -0.05 16.05
N SER A 240 10.53 -0.90 16.86
CA SER A 240 11.03 -2.20 16.43
C SER A 240 9.88 -3.19 16.15
N ARG A 241 10.19 -4.29 15.47
CA ARG A 241 9.22 -5.37 15.23
C ARG A 241 8.58 -5.88 16.52
N ASP A 242 9.40 -6.06 17.56
CA ASP A 242 8.92 -6.57 18.86
C ASP A 242 8.02 -5.56 19.57
N GLU A 243 8.32 -4.26 19.47
CA GLU A 243 7.48 -3.21 20.03
C GLU A 243 6.14 -3.10 19.29
N PHE A 244 6.12 -3.21 17.96
CA PHE A 244 4.88 -3.31 17.20
C PHE A 244 4.08 -4.57 17.57
N ALA A 245 4.76 -5.72 17.75
CA ALA A 245 4.13 -6.95 18.21
C ALA A 245 3.49 -6.80 19.59
N ALA A 246 4.18 -6.15 20.54
CA ALA A 246 3.67 -5.88 21.88
C ALA A 246 2.43 -4.97 21.90
N LEU A 247 2.27 -4.11 20.87
CA LEU A 247 1.08 -3.30 20.66
C LEU A 247 -0.06 -4.05 19.95
N GLY A 248 0.19 -5.25 19.42
CA GLY A 248 -0.80 -6.00 18.62
C GLY A 248 -0.97 -5.51 17.18
N VAL A 249 -0.03 -4.70 16.69
CA VAL A 249 -0.02 -4.28 15.28
C VAL A 249 0.24 -5.49 14.39
N LYS A 250 -0.51 -5.64 13.30
CA LYS A 250 -0.43 -6.79 12.39
C LYS A 250 0.29 -6.50 11.07
N LEU A 251 0.25 -5.26 10.62
CA LEU A 251 0.85 -4.86 9.34
C LEU A 251 1.54 -3.50 9.49
N VAL A 252 2.82 -3.42 9.14
CA VAL A 252 3.57 -2.17 9.15
C VAL A 252 4.10 -1.88 7.75
N LEU A 253 3.65 -0.78 7.15
CA LEU A 253 3.99 -0.37 5.81
C LEU A 253 5.11 0.69 5.85
N HIS A 254 6.34 0.30 5.53
CA HIS A 254 7.50 1.21 5.43
C HIS A 254 7.44 2.01 4.12
N ALA A 255 6.40 2.83 3.99
CA ALA A 255 5.95 3.44 2.74
C ALA A 255 7.02 4.27 2.00
N LEU A 256 7.77 5.11 2.70
CA LEU A 256 8.65 6.13 2.11
C LEU A 256 10.14 5.84 2.27
N THR A 257 10.51 4.84 3.03
CA THR A 257 11.91 4.55 3.41
C THR A 257 12.81 4.34 2.18
N GLY A 258 12.34 3.52 1.22
CA GLY A 258 13.10 3.25 -0.02
C GLY A 258 13.22 4.48 -0.92
N LEU A 259 12.13 5.23 -1.11
CA LEU A 259 12.12 6.46 -1.92
C LEU A 259 13.04 7.52 -1.32
N GLY A 260 12.96 7.78 -0.01
CA GLY A 260 13.79 8.75 0.68
C GLY A 260 15.27 8.41 0.58
N ALA A 261 15.63 7.13 0.76
CA ALA A 261 17.01 6.67 0.61
C ALA A 261 17.53 6.84 -0.83
N ALA A 262 16.72 6.50 -1.84
CA ALA A 262 17.07 6.64 -3.25
C ALA A 262 17.27 8.12 -3.64
N LEU A 263 16.36 9.00 -3.27
CA LEU A 263 16.47 10.44 -3.55
C LEU A 263 17.70 11.06 -2.88
N LYS A 264 17.97 10.71 -1.62
CA LYS A 264 19.17 11.18 -0.90
C LYS A 264 20.45 10.76 -1.63
N ALA A 265 20.53 9.51 -2.07
CA ALA A 265 21.71 9.02 -2.82
C ALA A 265 21.84 9.71 -4.18
N GLN A 266 20.75 9.88 -4.92
CA GLN A 266 20.74 10.58 -6.22
C GLN A 266 21.18 12.04 -6.08
N MET A 267 20.65 12.76 -5.09
CA MET A 267 21.03 14.16 -4.84
C MET A 267 22.52 14.29 -4.51
N ALA A 268 23.09 13.37 -3.74
CA ALA A 268 24.51 13.37 -3.43
C ALA A 268 25.37 13.17 -4.71
N VAL A 269 25.03 12.17 -5.53
CA VAL A 269 25.73 11.85 -6.78
C VAL A 269 25.64 13.00 -7.79
N TYR A 270 24.45 13.58 -7.97
CA TYR A 270 24.25 14.68 -8.91
C TYR A 270 24.90 15.98 -8.40
N GLY A 271 24.98 16.18 -7.09
CA GLY A 271 25.73 17.29 -6.49
C GLY A 271 27.24 17.17 -6.75
N GLU A 272 27.82 15.98 -6.59
CA GLU A 272 29.22 15.70 -6.91
C GLU A 272 29.51 15.95 -8.41
N LEU A 273 28.66 15.43 -9.29
CA LEU A 273 28.80 15.66 -10.73
C LEU A 273 28.79 17.16 -11.10
N LEU A 274 27.88 17.93 -10.48
CA LEU A 274 27.78 19.37 -10.73
C LEU A 274 29.05 20.13 -10.21
N ALA A 275 29.56 19.75 -9.04
CA ALA A 275 30.67 20.42 -8.40
C ALA A 275 32.02 20.09 -9.04
N GLU A 276 32.24 18.82 -9.41
CA GLU A 276 33.52 18.31 -9.85
C GLU A 276 33.64 18.02 -11.35
N GLY A 277 32.50 18.05 -12.07
CA GLY A 277 32.42 17.67 -13.48
C GLY A 277 32.73 16.20 -13.76
N ARG A 278 32.79 15.37 -12.72
CA ARG A 278 33.02 13.91 -12.80
C ARG A 278 32.37 13.22 -11.61
N LEU A 279 32.17 11.92 -11.75
CA LEU A 279 31.72 11.06 -10.64
C LEU A 279 32.87 10.19 -10.16
N GLY A 280 32.95 9.96 -8.85
CA GLY A 280 33.75 8.90 -8.28
C GLY A 280 33.27 7.52 -8.73
N PRO A 281 33.97 6.43 -8.44
CA PRO A 281 33.58 5.08 -8.83
C PRO A 281 32.23 4.73 -8.13
N VAL A 282 31.18 4.63 -8.93
CA VAL A 282 29.87 4.15 -8.46
C VAL A 282 29.84 2.63 -8.65
N SER A 283 29.63 1.91 -7.57
CA SER A 283 29.41 0.46 -7.64
C SER A 283 28.04 0.19 -8.25
N TYR A 284 28.01 -0.25 -9.50
CA TYR A 284 26.79 -0.73 -10.13
C TYR A 284 26.49 -2.15 -9.66
N THR A 285 25.48 -2.30 -8.81
CA THR A 285 24.89 -3.61 -8.52
C THR A 285 23.92 -3.96 -9.64
N HIS A 286 24.22 -5.02 -10.39
CA HIS A 286 23.24 -5.54 -11.33
C HIS A 286 22.02 -6.07 -10.55
N LEU A 287 20.84 -5.55 -10.86
CA LEU A 287 19.57 -6.13 -10.43
C LEU A 287 19.43 -7.49 -11.15
N ARG A 288 19.70 -8.57 -10.44
CA ARG A 288 19.56 -9.95 -10.94
C ARG A 288 18.13 -10.43 -10.79
#